data_bd04cb61a6d25ddf5b7ca04eae23ef16
#
_entry.id   bd04cb61a6d25ddf5b7ca04eae23ef16
#
_cell.length_a   1.000
_cell.length_b   1.000
_cell.length_c   1.000
_cell.angle_alpha   90.00
_cell.angle_beta   90.00
_cell.angle_gamma   90.00
#
_symmetry.space_group_name_H-M   'P 1'
#
loop_
_entity.id
_entity.type
_entity.pdbx_description
1 polymer ?
#
loop_
_entity_poly.entity_id
_entity_poly.type
_entity_poly.pdbx_seq_one_letter_code
_entity_poly.pdbx_strand_id
1 'polypeptide(L)'
;MLGVGRALTELSQPPRRSVILALWDAEEDGLLGSLYYVNHPLVPLARTIAYVNMDVQGADLLPALRNISFAVGAETGGSALGAFVSQAVAAEKLETLPVSFIFGQLRSDYANFVLHGRVPTVFFSDSTGGCYHTTGDTFDVVDTRKLATQSRIAFRLTAALAETTAPPPFRDPNPALATYADAVTVNRVFTLSLPDQSLFTPADQAALLQAQHDVAAVVQTGPQAFGPQQVGTVLNASVLGIDALTRVPCRRF
;
A
#
# COMPACT_ATOMS: atom_id res chain seq x y z
N MET A 1 -3.54 0.71 -14.40
CA MET A 1 -3.58 2.16 -14.71
C MET A 1 -4.33 2.49 -16.00
N LEU A 2 -4.00 1.93 -17.19
CA LEU A 2 -4.72 2.23 -18.45
C LEU A 2 -6.24 1.98 -18.35
N GLY A 3 -6.67 0.92 -17.65
CA GLY A 3 -8.09 0.66 -17.39
C GLY A 3 -8.76 1.75 -16.56
N VAL A 4 -8.07 2.34 -15.58
CA VAL A 4 -8.56 3.48 -14.80
C VAL A 4 -8.72 4.70 -15.71
N GLY A 5 -7.71 4.98 -16.54
CA GLY A 5 -7.78 6.08 -17.50
C GLY A 5 -8.96 5.96 -18.47
N ARG A 6 -9.14 4.76 -19.05
CA ARG A 6 -10.28 4.48 -19.92
C ARG A 6 -11.62 4.71 -19.21
N ALA A 7 -11.78 4.18 -17.99
CA ALA A 7 -13.01 4.38 -17.22
C ALA A 7 -13.29 5.87 -16.92
N LEU A 8 -12.25 6.69 -16.70
CA LEU A 8 -12.39 8.14 -16.53
C LEU A 8 -12.88 8.84 -17.81
N THR A 9 -12.47 8.38 -18.99
CA THR A 9 -12.94 8.95 -20.28
C THR A 9 -14.36 8.52 -20.63
N GLU A 10 -14.88 7.46 -20.04
CA GLU A 10 -16.25 6.95 -20.22
C GLU A 10 -17.27 7.61 -19.27
N LEU A 11 -16.83 8.51 -18.37
CA LEU A 11 -17.74 9.27 -17.52
C LEU A 11 -18.66 10.17 -18.37
N SER A 12 -19.93 10.27 -17.98
CA SER A 12 -20.94 11.12 -18.68
C SER A 12 -20.60 12.61 -18.63
N GLN A 13 -19.81 13.03 -17.65
CA GLN A 13 -19.27 14.37 -17.51
C GLN A 13 -17.77 14.28 -17.20
N PRO A 14 -16.94 15.13 -17.79
CA PRO A 14 -15.51 15.17 -17.46
C PRO A 14 -15.34 15.59 -16.00
N PRO A 15 -14.36 15.04 -15.28
CA PRO A 15 -14.12 15.41 -13.91
C PRO A 15 -13.70 16.89 -13.79
N ARG A 16 -13.99 17.52 -12.66
CA ARG A 16 -13.65 18.93 -12.38
C ARG A 16 -12.17 19.23 -12.46
N ARG A 17 -11.31 18.22 -12.16
CA ARG A 17 -9.85 18.33 -12.25
C ARG A 17 -9.30 17.38 -13.29
N SER A 18 -8.24 17.84 -13.92
CA SER A 18 -7.44 16.98 -14.79
C SER A 18 -6.81 15.83 -13.99
N VAL A 19 -6.75 14.66 -14.62
CA VAL A 19 -6.04 13.50 -14.09
C VAL A 19 -4.84 13.23 -15.00
N ILE A 20 -3.67 13.12 -14.40
CA ILE A 20 -2.44 12.73 -15.10
C ILE A 20 -2.23 11.25 -14.83
N LEU A 21 -2.12 10.45 -15.88
CA LEU A 21 -1.68 9.06 -15.81
C LEU A 21 -0.19 9.02 -16.10
N ALA A 22 0.60 8.60 -15.12
CA ALA A 22 2.04 8.53 -15.24
C ALA A 22 2.53 7.08 -15.14
N LEU A 23 3.47 6.72 -15.99
CA LEU A 23 4.23 5.48 -15.96
C LEU A 23 5.69 5.89 -15.77
N TRP A 24 6.28 5.46 -14.66
CA TRP A 24 7.64 5.83 -14.32
C TRP A 24 8.62 4.82 -14.88
N ASP A 25 9.77 5.31 -15.32
CA ASP A 25 10.90 4.51 -15.72
C ASP A 25 11.95 4.48 -14.61
N ALA A 26 12.82 3.47 -14.62
CA ALA A 26 13.95 3.32 -13.70
C ALA A 26 13.53 3.38 -12.21
N GLU A 27 12.41 2.73 -11.87
CA GLU A 27 11.95 2.61 -10.48
C GLU A 27 12.96 1.78 -9.68
N GLU A 28 13.41 0.65 -10.23
CA GLU A 28 14.37 -0.27 -9.61
C GLU A 28 15.79 0.32 -9.48
N ASP A 29 16.09 1.37 -10.23
CA ASP A 29 17.37 2.10 -10.17
C ASP A 29 17.34 3.27 -9.17
N GLY A 30 16.39 3.27 -8.25
CA GLY A 30 16.26 4.29 -7.21
C GLY A 30 15.19 5.34 -7.49
N LEU A 31 14.07 4.94 -8.08
CA LEU A 31 12.89 5.78 -8.32
C LEU A 31 13.18 6.99 -9.23
N LEU A 32 14.09 6.82 -10.20
CA LEU A 32 14.64 7.97 -10.97
C LEU A 32 13.57 8.70 -11.77
N GLY A 33 12.61 7.98 -12.38
CA GLY A 33 11.55 8.59 -13.18
C GLY A 33 10.66 9.52 -12.36
N SER A 34 10.16 9.07 -11.22
CA SER A 34 9.33 9.89 -10.33
C SER A 34 10.15 11.01 -9.67
N LEU A 35 11.42 10.76 -9.32
CA LEU A 35 12.32 11.79 -8.79
C LEU A 35 12.55 12.90 -9.82
N TYR A 36 12.77 12.53 -11.08
CA TYR A 36 12.88 13.53 -12.15
C TYR A 36 11.61 14.35 -12.28
N TYR A 37 10.43 13.69 -12.27
CA TYR A 37 9.16 14.39 -12.39
C TYR A 37 8.90 15.37 -11.25
N VAL A 38 9.14 15.00 -10.00
CA VAL A 38 8.88 15.91 -8.87
C VAL A 38 9.80 17.13 -8.90
N ASN A 39 10.98 17.04 -9.54
CA ASN A 39 11.89 18.17 -9.74
C ASN A 39 11.58 18.97 -11.03
N HIS A 40 10.91 18.34 -12.02
CA HIS A 40 10.58 18.95 -13.32
C HIS A 40 9.10 18.68 -13.68
N PRO A 41 8.13 19.07 -12.84
CA PRO A 41 6.75 18.66 -13.02
C PRO A 41 6.09 19.36 -14.23
N LEU A 42 5.25 18.63 -14.98
CA LEU A 42 4.46 19.18 -16.08
C LEU A 42 3.49 20.29 -15.63
N VAL A 43 3.01 20.20 -14.39
CA VAL A 43 2.23 21.23 -13.72
C VAL A 43 2.80 21.43 -12.33
N PRO A 44 2.78 22.66 -11.77
CA PRO A 44 3.32 22.90 -10.43
C PRO A 44 2.76 21.92 -9.40
N LEU A 45 3.62 21.29 -8.62
CA LEU A 45 3.19 20.28 -7.61
C LEU A 45 2.20 20.83 -6.60
N ALA A 46 2.26 22.12 -6.27
CA ALA A 46 1.27 22.80 -5.44
C ALA A 46 -0.17 22.74 -5.99
N ARG A 47 -0.35 22.40 -7.27
CA ARG A 47 -1.66 22.16 -7.92
C ARG A 47 -2.02 20.67 -7.99
N THR A 48 -1.12 19.77 -7.61
CA THR A 48 -1.37 18.32 -7.53
C THR A 48 -1.97 18.03 -6.16
N ILE A 49 -3.26 17.72 -6.15
CA ILE A 49 -4.02 17.57 -4.89
C ILE A 49 -3.83 16.22 -4.22
N ALA A 50 -3.47 15.19 -5.00
CA ALA A 50 -3.14 13.86 -4.50
C ALA A 50 -2.39 13.06 -5.57
N TYR A 51 -1.60 12.09 -5.11
CA TYR A 51 -0.98 11.06 -5.92
C TYR A 51 -1.48 9.67 -5.49
N VAL A 52 -1.94 8.90 -6.44
CA VAL A 52 -2.38 7.50 -6.23
C VAL A 52 -1.37 6.60 -6.92
N ASN A 53 -0.54 5.93 -6.13
CA ASN A 53 0.44 4.96 -6.61
C ASN A 53 -0.18 3.56 -6.66
N MET A 54 0.13 2.80 -7.68
CA MET A 54 -0.25 1.39 -7.84
C MET A 54 0.98 0.61 -8.26
N ASP A 55 1.46 -0.26 -7.37
CA ASP A 55 2.63 -1.09 -7.62
C ASP A 55 2.47 -2.41 -6.89
N VAL A 56 2.90 -3.52 -7.51
CA VAL A 56 2.64 -4.90 -7.08
C VAL A 56 1.13 -5.13 -6.85
N GLN A 57 0.41 -5.30 -7.95
CA GLN A 57 -1.05 -5.51 -7.94
C GLN A 57 -1.43 -6.89 -8.47
N GLY A 58 -2.47 -7.49 -7.89
CA GLY A 58 -2.94 -8.82 -8.28
C GLY A 58 -2.05 -9.95 -7.78
N ALA A 59 -1.21 -9.70 -6.76
CA ALA A 59 -0.37 -10.72 -6.15
C ALA A 59 -1.11 -11.41 -4.99
N ASP A 60 -1.13 -12.74 -5.01
CA ASP A 60 -1.58 -13.56 -3.90
C ASP A 60 -0.37 -13.96 -3.06
N LEU A 61 -0.19 -13.32 -1.91
CA LEU A 61 0.97 -13.56 -1.03
C LEU A 61 0.97 -14.98 -0.44
N LEU A 62 -0.20 -15.39 0.02
CA LEU A 62 -0.51 -16.70 0.61
C LEU A 62 -1.96 -17.03 0.30
N PRO A 63 -2.37 -18.32 0.31
CA PRO A 63 -3.78 -18.70 0.17
C PRO A 63 -4.73 -17.95 1.11
N ALA A 64 -4.34 -17.80 2.37
CA ALA A 64 -5.15 -17.12 3.37
C ALA A 64 -5.14 -15.59 3.24
N LEU A 65 -4.17 -15.01 2.52
CA LEU A 65 -4.06 -13.57 2.26
C LEU A 65 -4.53 -13.16 0.85
N ARG A 66 -5.10 -14.07 0.07
CA ARG A 66 -5.53 -13.78 -1.32
C ARG A 66 -6.50 -12.60 -1.45
N ASN A 67 -7.30 -12.32 -0.42
CA ASN A 67 -8.26 -11.22 -0.40
C ASN A 67 -7.74 -9.99 0.37
N ILE A 68 -6.44 -9.93 0.65
CA ILE A 68 -5.80 -8.82 1.36
C ILE A 68 -5.02 -7.96 0.36
N SER A 69 -5.10 -6.65 0.53
CA SER A 69 -4.27 -5.64 -0.13
C SER A 69 -3.96 -4.55 0.88
N PHE A 70 -3.06 -3.62 0.55
CA PHE A 70 -2.66 -2.55 1.46
C PHE A 70 -2.89 -1.17 0.83
N ALA A 71 -3.21 -0.19 1.68
CA ALA A 71 -3.25 1.22 1.36
C ALA A 71 -2.27 1.97 2.28
N VAL A 72 -1.11 2.31 1.74
CA VAL A 72 0.03 2.87 2.47
C VAL A 72 0.02 4.39 2.37
N GLY A 73 0.21 5.09 3.50
CA GLY A 73 0.55 6.50 3.49
C GLY A 73 -0.63 7.46 3.35
N ALA A 74 -1.88 6.99 3.47
CA ALA A 74 -3.05 7.88 3.36
C ALA A 74 -3.06 9.01 4.41
N GLU A 75 -2.37 8.86 5.54
CA GLU A 75 -2.20 9.89 6.56
C GLU A 75 -1.47 11.14 6.03
N THR A 76 -0.72 11.03 4.94
CA THR A 76 -0.07 12.19 4.28
C THR A 76 -1.08 13.22 3.76
N GLY A 77 -2.34 12.82 3.57
CA GLY A 77 -3.47 13.71 3.28
C GLY A 77 -4.41 13.90 4.47
N GLY A 78 -3.98 13.49 5.67
CA GLY A 78 -4.76 13.55 6.90
C GLY A 78 -6.03 12.71 6.85
N SER A 79 -6.98 13.01 7.75
CA SER A 79 -8.26 12.31 7.80
C SER A 79 -9.09 12.45 6.51
N ALA A 80 -8.86 13.52 5.74
CA ALA A 80 -9.58 13.75 4.49
C ALA A 80 -9.21 12.70 3.43
N LEU A 81 -7.91 12.45 3.18
CA LEU A 81 -7.50 11.41 2.23
C LEU A 81 -7.87 10.02 2.75
N GLY A 82 -7.70 9.78 4.06
CA GLY A 82 -8.12 8.52 4.68
C GLY A 82 -9.62 8.22 4.47
N ALA A 83 -10.48 9.24 4.56
CA ALA A 83 -11.91 9.09 4.30
C ALA A 83 -12.20 8.72 2.82
N PHE A 84 -11.54 9.38 1.86
CA PHE A 84 -11.66 9.03 0.44
C PHE A 84 -11.22 7.60 0.16
N VAL A 85 -10.08 7.17 0.73
CA VAL A 85 -9.58 5.79 0.60
C VAL A 85 -10.58 4.81 1.20
N SER A 86 -11.04 5.03 2.43
CA SER A 86 -12.00 4.16 3.11
C SER A 86 -13.30 4.03 2.32
N GLN A 87 -13.83 5.12 1.74
CA GLN A 87 -15.02 5.10 0.92
C GLN A 87 -14.82 4.29 -0.38
N ALA A 88 -13.69 4.46 -1.04
CA ALA A 88 -13.38 3.73 -2.28
C ALA A 88 -13.24 2.22 -2.02
N VAL A 89 -12.58 1.85 -0.93
CA VAL A 89 -12.38 0.45 -0.50
C VAL A 89 -13.70 -0.19 -0.07
N ALA A 90 -14.52 0.49 0.73
CA ALA A 90 -15.79 -0.05 1.23
C ALA A 90 -16.80 -0.39 0.11
N ALA A 91 -16.62 0.15 -1.09
CA ALA A 91 -17.45 -0.16 -2.25
C ALA A 91 -17.11 -1.50 -2.93
N GLU A 92 -16.04 -2.16 -2.52
CA GLU A 92 -15.53 -3.39 -3.13
C GLU A 92 -15.33 -4.51 -2.09
N LYS A 93 -15.26 -5.76 -2.56
CA LYS A 93 -15.09 -6.94 -1.70
C LYS A 93 -13.62 -7.37 -1.58
N LEU A 94 -12.73 -6.41 -1.39
CA LEU A 94 -11.31 -6.66 -1.15
C LEU A 94 -10.93 -5.98 0.17
N GLU A 95 -10.45 -6.74 1.13
CA GLU A 95 -9.98 -6.20 2.39
C GLU A 95 -8.67 -5.44 2.15
N THR A 96 -8.77 -4.12 2.00
CA THR A 96 -7.60 -3.26 1.81
C THR A 96 -7.25 -2.62 3.14
N LEU A 97 -6.13 -3.03 3.71
CA LEU A 97 -5.69 -2.67 5.04
C LEU A 97 -4.88 -1.37 5.01
N PRO A 98 -5.27 -0.34 5.78
CA PRO A 98 -4.48 0.88 5.88
C PRO A 98 -3.23 0.63 6.73
N VAL A 99 -2.11 1.20 6.28
CA VAL A 99 -0.85 1.25 7.03
C VAL A 99 -0.17 2.60 6.80
N SER A 100 0.57 3.05 7.80
CA SER A 100 1.31 4.31 7.72
C SER A 100 2.41 4.27 6.66
N PHE A 101 2.83 5.44 6.21
CA PHE A 101 3.83 5.68 5.16
C PHE A 101 5.11 4.84 5.32
N ILE A 102 5.58 4.66 6.56
CA ILE A 102 6.79 3.90 6.87
C ILE A 102 6.74 2.44 6.40
N PHE A 103 5.54 1.82 6.38
CA PHE A 103 5.38 0.42 5.98
C PHE A 103 5.58 0.16 4.49
N GLY A 104 5.56 1.19 3.65
CA GLY A 104 5.97 1.09 2.26
C GLY A 104 7.48 1.06 2.05
N GLN A 105 8.27 1.27 3.12
CA GLN A 105 9.74 1.18 3.14
C GLN A 105 10.44 2.02 2.05
N LEU A 106 9.77 3.04 1.52
CA LEU A 106 10.25 3.90 0.43
C LEU A 106 10.59 3.12 -0.87
N ARG A 107 9.95 1.97 -1.08
CA ARG A 107 10.27 1.02 -2.15
C ARG A 107 9.40 1.18 -3.39
N SER A 108 8.76 2.33 -3.57
CA SER A 108 8.01 2.67 -4.79
C SER A 108 7.91 4.18 -4.95
N ASP A 109 7.50 4.64 -6.11
CA ASP A 109 7.45 6.03 -6.55
C ASP A 109 6.67 6.99 -5.65
N TYR A 110 5.78 6.46 -4.79
CA TYR A 110 5.05 7.25 -3.80
C TYR A 110 5.98 8.05 -2.88
N ALA A 111 7.18 7.52 -2.63
CA ALA A 111 8.16 8.13 -1.73
C ALA A 111 8.58 9.53 -2.22
N ASN A 112 8.89 9.68 -3.51
CA ASN A 112 9.31 10.96 -4.09
C ASN A 112 8.20 12.01 -4.02
N PHE A 113 6.94 11.63 -4.24
CA PHE A 113 5.81 12.55 -4.15
C PHE A 113 5.58 13.05 -2.72
N VAL A 114 5.81 12.22 -1.71
CA VAL A 114 5.70 12.62 -0.30
C VAL A 114 6.90 13.44 0.14
N LEU A 115 8.12 12.90 -0.03
CA LEU A 115 9.33 13.44 0.57
C LEU A 115 9.82 14.72 -0.15
N HIS A 116 9.73 14.74 -1.47
CA HIS A 116 10.21 15.84 -2.29
C HIS A 116 9.07 16.70 -2.85
N GLY A 117 7.96 16.06 -3.23
CA GLY A 117 6.81 16.73 -3.83
C GLY A 117 5.85 17.37 -2.82
N ARG A 118 5.83 16.91 -1.57
CA ARG A 118 4.87 17.31 -0.52
C ARG A 118 3.42 17.20 -1.01
N VAL A 119 3.12 16.10 -1.72
CA VAL A 119 1.81 15.79 -2.28
C VAL A 119 1.13 14.74 -1.41
N PRO A 120 -0.15 14.92 -1.01
CA PRO A 120 -0.93 13.89 -0.34
C PRO A 120 -0.94 12.61 -1.18
N THR A 121 -0.58 11.48 -0.59
CA THR A 121 -0.31 10.26 -1.37
C THR A 121 -0.92 9.04 -0.72
N VAL A 122 -1.45 8.13 -1.54
CA VAL A 122 -1.73 6.75 -1.15
C VAL A 122 -1.07 5.80 -2.13
N PHE A 123 -0.43 4.79 -1.60
CA PHE A 123 0.20 3.71 -2.34
C PHE A 123 -0.58 2.41 -2.11
N PHE A 124 -1.23 1.90 -3.15
CA PHE A 124 -1.86 0.59 -3.14
C PHE A 124 -0.87 -0.48 -3.55
N SER A 125 -0.74 -1.51 -2.74
CA SER A 125 0.18 -2.62 -2.97
C SER A 125 -0.34 -3.92 -2.37
N ASP A 126 0.04 -5.04 -2.97
CA ASP A 126 -0.14 -6.35 -2.36
C ASP A 126 1.09 -6.78 -1.54
N SER A 127 2.09 -5.89 -1.37
CA SER A 127 3.38 -6.22 -0.80
C SER A 127 4.18 -7.20 -1.69
N THR A 128 5.25 -7.77 -1.18
CA THR A 128 6.15 -8.65 -1.93
C THR A 128 5.96 -10.10 -1.49
N GLY A 129 5.88 -11.01 -2.45
CA GLY A 129 5.76 -12.46 -2.21
C GLY A 129 6.87 -13.24 -2.91
N GLY A 130 6.76 -14.55 -2.90
CA GLY A 130 7.80 -15.45 -3.42
C GLY A 130 8.11 -15.33 -4.91
N CYS A 131 7.25 -14.70 -5.71
CA CYS A 131 7.52 -14.43 -7.13
C CYS A 131 8.24 -13.10 -7.36
N TYR A 132 8.23 -12.20 -6.38
CA TYR A 132 8.78 -10.86 -6.50
C TYR A 132 10.26 -10.89 -6.89
N HIS A 133 10.63 -10.14 -7.93
CA HIS A 133 11.99 -10.05 -8.50
C HIS A 133 12.56 -11.40 -8.95
N THR A 134 11.73 -12.34 -9.38
CA THR A 134 12.16 -13.62 -9.95
C THR A 134 11.64 -13.81 -11.37
N THR A 135 12.24 -14.75 -12.11
CA THR A 135 11.74 -15.14 -13.44
C THR A 135 10.40 -15.88 -13.38
N GLY A 136 9.92 -16.21 -12.18
CA GLY A 136 8.61 -16.80 -11.95
C GLY A 136 7.48 -15.77 -11.87
N ASP A 137 7.79 -14.47 -11.80
CA ASP A 137 6.79 -13.40 -11.82
C ASP A 137 6.26 -13.19 -13.24
N THR A 138 5.38 -14.08 -13.64
CA THR A 138 4.76 -14.12 -14.95
C THR A 138 3.27 -13.82 -14.85
N PHE A 139 2.61 -13.58 -15.99
CA PHE A 139 1.17 -13.33 -16.02
C PHE A 139 0.35 -14.45 -15.34
N ASP A 140 0.83 -15.69 -15.36
CA ASP A 140 0.11 -16.84 -14.79
C ASP A 140 -0.04 -16.78 -13.26
N VAL A 141 0.80 -16.03 -12.56
CA VAL A 141 0.71 -15.85 -11.10
C VAL A 141 -0.15 -14.64 -10.70
N VAL A 142 -0.61 -13.84 -11.67
CA VAL A 142 -1.46 -12.67 -11.39
C VAL A 142 -2.92 -13.10 -11.18
N ASP A 143 -3.49 -12.77 -10.02
CA ASP A 143 -4.95 -12.84 -9.82
C ASP A 143 -5.63 -11.65 -10.53
N THR A 144 -6.11 -11.91 -11.74
CA THR A 144 -6.78 -10.89 -12.57
C THR A 144 -8.10 -10.39 -11.97
N ARG A 145 -8.77 -11.18 -11.10
CA ARG A 145 -10.00 -10.75 -10.41
C ARG A 145 -9.67 -9.75 -9.30
N LYS A 146 -8.62 -10.04 -8.53
CA LYS A 146 -8.08 -9.13 -7.52
C LYS A 146 -7.63 -7.83 -8.19
N LEU A 147 -6.81 -7.92 -9.25
CA LEU A 147 -6.35 -6.78 -10.03
C LEU A 147 -7.51 -5.91 -10.57
N ALA A 148 -8.57 -6.54 -11.07
CA ALA A 148 -9.76 -5.82 -11.52
C ALA A 148 -10.45 -5.07 -10.37
N THR A 149 -10.51 -5.67 -9.17
CA THR A 149 -11.09 -5.04 -7.99
C THR A 149 -10.23 -3.86 -7.52
N GLN A 150 -8.92 -4.02 -7.47
CA GLN A 150 -7.96 -2.94 -7.16
C GLN A 150 -8.06 -1.78 -8.16
N SER A 151 -8.21 -2.10 -9.44
CA SER A 151 -8.43 -1.08 -10.49
C SER A 151 -9.72 -0.29 -10.27
N ARG A 152 -10.80 -0.93 -9.80
CA ARG A 152 -12.05 -0.22 -9.45
C ARG A 152 -11.89 0.65 -8.21
N ILE A 153 -11.16 0.19 -7.20
CA ILE A 153 -10.84 1.00 -6.01
C ILE A 153 -10.06 2.25 -6.43
N ALA A 154 -9.00 2.07 -7.23
CA ALA A 154 -8.19 3.19 -7.72
C ALA A 154 -9.01 4.16 -8.59
N PHE A 155 -9.89 3.65 -9.46
CA PHE A 155 -10.82 4.48 -10.25
C PHE A 155 -11.75 5.30 -9.35
N ARG A 156 -12.42 4.66 -8.39
CA ARG A 156 -13.36 5.34 -7.47
C ARG A 156 -12.67 6.44 -6.67
N LEU A 157 -11.49 6.13 -6.13
CA LEU A 157 -10.68 7.10 -5.40
C LEU A 157 -10.28 8.28 -6.29
N THR A 158 -9.73 8.00 -7.48
CA THR A 158 -9.29 9.03 -8.42
C THR A 158 -10.45 9.91 -8.87
N ALA A 159 -11.60 9.32 -9.20
CA ALA A 159 -12.80 10.07 -9.58
C ALA A 159 -13.29 10.97 -8.43
N ALA A 160 -13.37 10.43 -7.20
CA ALA A 160 -13.79 11.21 -6.04
C ALA A 160 -12.84 12.38 -5.74
N LEU A 161 -11.53 12.15 -5.83
CA LEU A 161 -10.52 13.21 -5.68
C LEU A 161 -10.61 14.25 -6.80
N ALA A 162 -10.88 13.83 -8.04
CA ALA A 162 -11.03 14.74 -9.16
C ALA A 162 -12.29 15.63 -9.04
N GLU A 163 -13.32 15.18 -8.34
CA GLU A 163 -14.57 15.92 -8.11
C GLU A 163 -14.59 16.77 -6.83
N THR A 164 -13.75 16.48 -5.84
CA THR A 164 -13.84 17.16 -4.54
C THR A 164 -13.66 18.68 -4.64
N THR A 165 -14.43 19.44 -3.88
CA THR A 165 -14.24 20.89 -3.69
C THR A 165 -13.27 21.19 -2.55
N ALA A 166 -12.99 20.20 -1.67
CA ALA A 166 -12.12 20.31 -0.52
C ALA A 166 -10.96 19.27 -0.66
N PRO A 167 -9.88 19.61 -1.35
CA PRO A 167 -8.75 18.71 -1.53
C PRO A 167 -8.10 18.38 -0.18
N PRO A 168 -7.57 17.15 -0.02
CA PRO A 168 -6.86 16.78 1.21
C PRO A 168 -5.61 17.64 1.38
N PRO A 169 -5.38 18.23 2.56
CA PRO A 169 -4.18 19.01 2.83
C PRO A 169 -2.99 18.06 3.01
N PHE A 170 -1.81 18.46 2.52
CA PHE A 170 -0.60 17.70 2.81
C PHE A 170 -0.28 17.72 4.30
N ARG A 171 0.08 16.57 4.84
CA ARG A 171 0.63 16.38 6.18
C ARG A 171 1.95 15.66 6.08
N ASP A 172 2.98 16.20 6.69
CA ASP A 172 4.27 15.52 6.76
C ASP A 172 4.09 14.21 7.55
N PRO A 173 4.38 13.04 6.96
CA PRO A 173 4.41 11.81 7.72
C PRO A 173 5.62 11.85 8.65
N ASN A 174 5.49 11.28 9.83
CA ASN A 174 6.67 10.97 10.63
C ASN A 174 7.17 9.57 10.24
N PRO A 175 8.24 9.44 9.44
CA PRO A 175 8.69 8.15 8.92
C PRO A 175 9.20 7.19 10.00
N ALA A 176 9.43 7.70 11.22
CA ALA A 176 9.88 6.88 12.35
C ALA A 176 8.71 6.30 13.18
N LEU A 177 7.47 6.68 12.90
CA LEU A 177 6.34 6.34 13.75
C LEU A 177 5.35 5.42 13.04
N ALA A 178 5.32 4.14 13.47
CA ALA A 178 4.13 3.32 13.37
C ALA A 178 3.10 3.80 14.40
N THR A 179 1.84 3.58 14.14
CA THR A 179 0.72 3.89 15.02
C THR A 179 0.16 2.62 15.67
N TYR A 180 -0.69 2.76 16.67
CA TYR A 180 -1.42 1.62 17.23
C TYR A 180 -2.34 0.96 16.17
N ALA A 181 -2.88 1.72 15.22
CA ALA A 181 -3.66 1.16 14.12
C ALA A 181 -2.80 0.25 13.22
N ASP A 182 -1.54 0.60 13.00
CA ASP A 182 -0.59 -0.27 12.29
C ASP A 182 -0.34 -1.57 13.05
N ALA A 183 -0.20 -1.52 14.38
CA ALA A 183 -0.07 -2.73 15.19
C ALA A 183 -1.27 -3.66 15.02
N VAL A 184 -2.50 -3.11 15.00
CA VAL A 184 -3.73 -3.87 14.78
C VAL A 184 -3.71 -4.50 13.38
N THR A 185 -3.31 -3.74 12.35
CA THR A 185 -3.19 -4.22 10.97
C THR A 185 -2.15 -5.35 10.85
N VAL A 186 -0.96 -5.15 11.38
CA VAL A 186 0.13 -6.15 11.34
C VAL A 186 -0.28 -7.42 12.07
N ASN A 187 -0.89 -7.30 13.26
CA ASN A 187 -1.43 -8.45 14.00
C ASN A 187 -2.49 -9.20 13.18
N ARG A 188 -3.36 -8.50 12.47
CA ARG A 188 -4.35 -9.11 11.59
C ARG A 188 -3.70 -9.91 10.47
N VAL A 189 -2.71 -9.35 9.79
CA VAL A 189 -1.98 -10.04 8.71
C VAL A 189 -1.33 -11.32 9.23
N PHE A 190 -0.60 -11.25 10.34
CA PHE A 190 0.01 -12.44 10.94
C PHE A 190 -1.03 -13.50 11.34
N THR A 191 -2.12 -13.09 11.98
CA THR A 191 -3.20 -14.00 12.38
C THR A 191 -3.81 -14.72 11.16
N LEU A 192 -4.05 -13.98 10.08
CA LEU A 192 -4.55 -14.55 8.83
C LEU A 192 -3.55 -15.49 8.15
N SER A 193 -2.24 -15.30 8.35
CA SER A 193 -1.19 -16.13 7.75
C SER A 193 -0.98 -17.47 8.45
N LEU A 194 -1.46 -17.63 9.69
CA LEU A 194 -1.23 -18.84 10.50
C LEU A 194 -1.67 -20.14 9.82
N PRO A 195 -2.79 -20.24 9.08
CA PRO A 195 -3.15 -21.47 8.36
C PRO A 195 -2.11 -21.92 7.33
N ASP A 196 -1.34 -20.97 6.78
CA ASP A 196 -0.36 -21.21 5.72
C ASP A 196 1.08 -21.32 6.24
N GLN A 197 1.28 -21.41 7.56
CA GLN A 197 2.60 -21.44 8.18
C GLN A 197 3.53 -22.54 7.64
N SER A 198 2.97 -23.66 7.15
CA SER A 198 3.75 -24.75 6.55
C SER A 198 4.43 -24.38 5.22
N LEU A 199 4.09 -23.25 4.62
CA LEU A 199 4.73 -22.73 3.40
C LEU A 199 6.07 -22.05 3.68
N PHE A 200 6.32 -21.69 4.93
CA PHE A 200 7.56 -21.04 5.36
C PHE A 200 8.62 -22.04 5.74
N THR A 201 9.89 -21.65 5.70
CA THR A 201 10.95 -22.47 6.26
C THR A 201 10.77 -22.63 7.78
N PRO A 202 11.29 -23.69 8.43
CA PRO A 202 11.16 -23.83 9.87
C PRO A 202 11.69 -22.64 10.68
N ALA A 203 12.74 -21.98 10.19
CA ALA A 203 13.30 -20.79 10.83
C ALA A 203 12.36 -19.59 10.70
N ASP A 204 11.80 -19.34 9.50
CA ASP A 204 10.83 -18.27 9.28
C ASP A 204 9.53 -18.52 10.05
N GLN A 205 9.07 -19.76 10.09
CA GLN A 205 7.89 -20.14 10.86
C GLN A 205 8.05 -19.77 12.34
N ALA A 206 9.18 -20.14 12.95
CA ALA A 206 9.46 -19.82 14.35
C ALA A 206 9.55 -18.30 14.58
N ALA A 207 10.22 -17.57 13.67
CA ALA A 207 10.34 -16.11 13.75
C ALA A 207 8.99 -15.41 13.60
N LEU A 208 8.16 -15.85 12.66
CA LEU A 208 6.82 -15.28 12.43
C LEU A 208 5.85 -15.54 13.59
N LEU A 209 5.90 -16.73 14.20
CA LEU A 209 5.11 -17.04 15.39
C LEU A 209 5.50 -16.15 16.56
N GLN A 210 6.81 -15.93 16.77
CA GLN A 210 7.29 -15.02 17.81
C GLN A 210 6.86 -13.57 17.52
N ALA A 211 7.06 -13.10 16.28
CA ALA A 211 6.65 -11.76 15.87
C ALA A 211 5.13 -11.54 16.04
N GLN A 212 4.33 -12.53 15.67
CA GLN A 212 2.86 -12.48 15.88
C GLN A 212 2.51 -12.38 17.35
N HIS A 213 3.14 -13.19 18.21
CA HIS A 213 2.95 -13.14 19.66
C HIS A 213 3.29 -11.75 20.22
N ASP A 214 4.41 -11.18 19.80
CA ASP A 214 4.89 -9.88 20.30
C ASP A 214 3.95 -8.74 19.86
N VAL A 215 3.51 -8.75 18.59
CA VAL A 215 2.55 -7.75 18.10
C VAL A 215 1.17 -7.92 18.75
N ALA A 216 0.72 -9.15 18.99
CA ALA A 216 -0.54 -9.40 19.70
C ALA A 216 -0.48 -8.85 21.13
N ALA A 217 0.67 -8.99 21.82
CA ALA A 217 0.88 -8.39 23.13
C ALA A 217 0.80 -6.85 23.08
N VAL A 218 1.40 -6.22 22.05
CA VAL A 218 1.28 -4.78 21.82
C VAL A 218 -0.18 -4.37 21.64
N VAL A 219 -0.96 -5.11 20.84
CA VAL A 219 -2.38 -4.82 20.64
C VAL A 219 -3.18 -4.96 21.94
N GLN A 220 -2.86 -5.95 22.78
CA GLN A 220 -3.54 -6.15 24.07
C GLN A 220 -3.28 -5.02 25.08
N THR A 221 -2.15 -4.32 25.00
CA THR A 221 -1.87 -3.19 25.91
C THR A 221 -2.71 -1.94 25.60
N GLY A 222 -3.29 -1.86 24.42
CA GLY A 222 -4.16 -0.77 24.00
C GLY A 222 -3.43 0.50 23.55
N PRO A 223 -4.15 1.46 22.96
CA PRO A 223 -3.54 2.63 22.34
C PRO A 223 -2.86 3.59 23.33
N GLN A 224 -3.27 3.63 24.61
CA GLN A 224 -2.66 4.49 25.63
C GLN A 224 -1.23 4.06 26.02
N ALA A 225 -0.92 2.79 25.87
CA ALA A 225 0.40 2.24 26.18
C ALA A 225 1.33 2.16 24.94
N PHE A 226 0.86 2.62 23.79
CA PHE A 226 1.62 2.56 22.54
C PHE A 226 2.67 3.68 22.51
N GLY A 227 3.94 3.29 22.64
CA GLY A 227 5.09 4.20 22.69
C GLY A 227 6.26 3.68 21.84
N PRO A 228 7.46 4.28 21.98
CA PRO A 228 8.62 3.97 21.14
C PRO A 228 9.02 2.50 21.10
N GLN A 229 8.89 1.78 22.22
CA GLN A 229 9.19 0.35 22.29
C GLN A 229 8.20 -0.44 21.42
N GLN A 230 6.92 -0.16 21.53
CA GLN A 230 5.87 -0.82 20.74
C GLN A 230 6.03 -0.52 19.24
N VAL A 231 6.39 0.72 18.88
CA VAL A 231 6.74 1.09 17.50
C VAL A 231 7.85 0.18 16.96
N GLY A 232 8.96 0.01 17.73
CA GLY A 232 10.05 -0.87 17.35
C GLY A 232 9.61 -2.32 17.14
N THR A 233 8.79 -2.85 18.04
CA THR A 233 8.23 -4.21 17.92
C THR A 233 7.44 -4.39 16.63
N VAL A 234 6.52 -3.46 16.33
CA VAL A 234 5.66 -3.55 15.13
C VAL A 234 6.47 -3.43 13.85
N LEU A 235 7.43 -2.49 13.79
CA LEU A 235 8.28 -2.32 12.60
C LEU A 235 9.15 -3.56 12.36
N ASN A 236 9.80 -4.09 13.39
CA ASN A 236 10.63 -5.31 13.27
C ASN A 236 9.80 -6.52 12.83
N ALA A 237 8.62 -6.70 13.39
CA ALA A 237 7.70 -7.76 12.98
C ALA A 237 7.31 -7.64 11.51
N SER A 238 7.02 -6.43 11.02
CA SER A 238 6.65 -6.18 9.63
C SER A 238 7.79 -6.51 8.67
N VAL A 239 9.03 -6.14 9.00
CA VAL A 239 10.22 -6.48 8.20
C VAL A 239 10.39 -8.00 8.13
N LEU A 240 10.33 -8.69 9.27
CA LEU A 240 10.40 -10.16 9.33
C LEU A 240 9.31 -10.81 8.47
N GLY A 241 8.08 -10.30 8.51
CA GLY A 241 6.97 -10.79 7.72
C GLY A 241 7.20 -10.64 6.22
N ILE A 242 7.63 -9.47 5.77
CA ILE A 242 7.94 -9.20 4.37
C ILE A 242 9.08 -10.11 3.88
N ASP A 243 10.17 -10.19 4.63
CA ASP A 243 11.31 -11.02 4.27
C ASP A 243 10.94 -12.51 4.19
N ALA A 244 10.12 -13.00 5.11
CA ALA A 244 9.65 -14.39 5.07
C ALA A 244 8.76 -14.66 3.87
N LEU A 245 7.87 -13.73 3.50
CA LEU A 245 6.99 -13.85 2.32
C LEU A 245 7.78 -13.96 1.02
N THR A 246 8.92 -13.27 0.88
CA THR A 246 9.76 -13.38 -0.33
C THR A 246 10.45 -14.74 -0.46
N ARG A 247 10.56 -15.51 0.63
CA ARG A 247 11.14 -16.87 0.64
C ARG A 247 10.11 -17.98 0.45
N VAL A 248 8.83 -17.66 0.41
CA VAL A 248 7.78 -18.64 0.06
C VAL A 248 7.96 -19.05 -1.41
N PRO A 249 7.72 -20.32 -1.78
CA PRO A 249 7.83 -20.74 -3.17
C PRO A 249 6.96 -19.90 -4.12
N CYS A 250 7.57 -19.43 -5.22
CA CYS A 250 6.84 -18.69 -6.25
C CYS A 250 5.80 -19.60 -6.90
N ARG A 251 4.52 -19.27 -6.74
CA ARG A 251 3.39 -19.96 -7.37
C ARG A 251 2.12 -19.14 -7.25
N ARG A 252 1.15 -19.45 -8.10
CA ARG A 252 -0.23 -18.96 -7.91
C ARG A 252 -0.90 -19.73 -6.77
N PHE A 253 -1.61 -19.03 -5.92
CA PHE A 253 -2.41 -19.60 -4.85
C PHE A 253 -3.91 -19.62 -5.19
#